data_7f458a7aaf93da2bf0102b39ce257418
#
_entry.id   7f458a7aaf93da2bf0102b39ce257418
#
_cell.length_a   1.000
_cell.length_b   1.000
_cell.length_c   1.000
_cell.angle_alpha   90.00
_cell.angle_beta   90.00
_cell.angle_gamma   90.00
#
_symmetry.space_group_name_H-M   'P 1'
#
loop_
_entity.id
_entity.type
_entity.pdbx_description
1 polymer ?
#
loop_
_entity_poly.entity_id
_entity_poly.type
_entity_poly.pdbx_seq_one_letter_code
_entity_poly.pdbx_strand_id
1 'polypeptide(L)'
;VRWLLLPLLLFALLAPRQECPQRAMVPRNPAVQNPAVQVDAVSLGGADLLTPPLRAGQRAAPLGTDRFGRDALCLNQRGLWRSLQIALSVLAFGWLPGVLLGLWLAWQRRLPPLSSEIIVLLALVLLLGKSAFRLVLVLGAALLTARLVAVRAASILRQPFVEGALALGGGSWQILRRHLLPHLWPSFPVIIATVLSALFLWLMELGALGFHDQPTLTVAFTDGLDLVQDIQALPLNADLGQLVSFFRWSWLDTPEQLVWPALFLTLLTLALKDFARWALHRAERSR
;
A
#
# COMPACT_ATOMS: atom_id res chain seq x y z
N VAL A 1 1.64 -11.77 16.06
CA VAL A 1 1.90 -10.74 15.00
C VAL A 1 0.80 -9.71 14.95
N ARG A 2 -0.52 -10.10 15.12
CA ARG A 2 -1.68 -9.16 15.11
C ARG A 2 -1.53 -7.96 16.06
N TRP A 3 -0.84 -8.12 17.19
CA TRP A 3 -0.58 -7.05 18.15
C TRP A 3 0.28 -5.93 17.57
N LEU A 4 1.00 -6.21 16.46
CA LEU A 4 1.77 -5.19 15.72
C LEU A 4 0.89 -4.23 14.91
N LEU A 5 -0.39 -4.56 14.66
CA LEU A 5 -1.28 -3.63 13.96
C LEU A 5 -1.45 -2.31 14.69
N LEU A 6 -1.67 -2.38 16.00
CA LEU A 6 -1.89 -1.19 16.81
C LEU A 6 -0.66 -0.27 16.83
N PRO A 7 0.56 -0.73 17.13
CA PRO A 7 1.74 0.14 17.08
C PRO A 7 2.06 0.63 15.66
N LEU A 8 1.84 -0.17 14.61
CA LEU A 8 2.04 0.28 13.23
C LEU A 8 1.02 1.37 12.83
N LEU A 9 -0.24 1.23 13.22
CA LEU A 9 -1.26 2.24 12.99
C LEU A 9 -0.98 3.52 13.78
N LEU A 10 -0.58 3.40 15.05
CA LEU A 10 -0.17 4.56 15.85
C LEU A 10 1.06 5.25 15.25
N PHE A 11 2.05 4.49 14.81
CA PHE A 11 3.22 5.03 14.14
C PHE A 11 2.83 5.80 12.86
N ALA A 12 1.92 5.26 12.05
CA ALA A 12 1.40 5.96 10.88
C ALA A 12 0.60 7.21 11.24
N LEU A 13 -0.28 7.15 12.26
CA LEU A 13 -1.10 8.28 12.69
C LEU A 13 -0.30 9.44 13.27
N LEU A 14 0.85 9.13 13.89
CA LEU A 14 1.79 10.12 14.42
C LEU A 14 2.70 10.72 13.33
N ALA A 15 2.46 10.38 12.05
CA ALA A 15 3.26 10.91 10.95
C ALA A 15 3.24 12.45 10.94
N PRO A 16 4.40 13.10 10.83
CA PRO A 16 4.47 14.55 10.78
C PRO A 16 3.75 15.06 9.53
N ARG A 17 2.92 16.09 9.73
CA ARG A 17 2.16 16.73 8.63
C ARG A 17 3.05 17.68 7.81
N GLN A 18 4.12 18.18 8.42
CA GLN A 18 5.11 19.04 7.79
C GLN A 18 6.12 18.22 6.98
N GLU A 19 6.91 18.87 6.16
CA GLU A 19 7.99 18.22 5.41
C GLU A 19 9.00 17.55 6.34
N CYS A 20 9.61 16.46 5.85
CA CYS A 20 10.57 15.74 6.66
C CYS A 20 11.83 16.58 6.86
N PRO A 21 12.37 16.64 8.10
CA PRO A 21 13.53 17.44 8.40
C PRO A 21 14.75 16.97 7.60
N GLN A 22 15.51 17.90 7.09
CA GLN A 22 16.82 17.63 6.50
C GLN A 22 17.84 17.43 7.61
N ARG A 23 18.56 16.32 7.58
CA ARG A 23 19.60 15.95 8.55
C ARG A 23 21.02 16.02 8.00
N ALA A 24 21.13 16.11 6.68
CA ALA A 24 22.41 16.26 5.98
C ALA A 24 22.29 17.33 4.90
N MET A 25 23.35 18.08 4.69
CA MET A 25 23.39 19.09 3.64
C MET A 25 23.92 18.49 2.35
N VAL A 26 23.16 18.66 1.26
CA VAL A 26 23.71 18.45 -0.07
C VAL A 26 24.69 19.59 -0.34
N PRO A 27 25.97 19.32 -0.68
CA PRO A 27 26.91 20.36 -1.04
C PRO A 27 26.32 21.18 -2.18
N ARG A 28 26.13 22.48 -1.96
CA ARG A 28 25.60 23.39 -2.98
C ARG A 28 26.71 23.56 -4.02
N ASN A 29 26.49 23.02 -5.20
CA ASN A 29 27.37 23.38 -6.32
C ASN A 29 27.07 24.85 -6.67
N PRO A 30 28.04 25.79 -6.49
CA PRO A 30 27.81 27.21 -6.73
C PRO A 30 27.42 27.55 -8.17
N ALA A 31 27.60 26.62 -9.10
CA ALA A 31 27.25 26.77 -10.51
C ALA A 31 25.75 26.52 -10.82
N VAL A 32 24.97 25.94 -9.91
CA VAL A 32 23.55 25.66 -10.13
C VAL A 32 22.68 26.64 -9.34
N GLN A 33 22.42 27.77 -9.92
CA GLN A 33 21.40 28.70 -9.44
C GLN A 33 20.02 28.23 -9.91
N ASN A 34 19.43 27.25 -9.25
CA ASN A 34 18.02 26.91 -9.47
C ASN A 34 17.22 27.44 -8.28
N PRO A 35 16.44 28.56 -8.44
CA PRO A 35 15.73 29.22 -7.34
C PRO A 35 14.59 28.38 -6.76
N ALA A 36 14.24 27.25 -7.37
CA ALA A 36 13.11 26.41 -6.94
C ALA A 36 13.43 25.45 -5.77
N VAL A 37 14.70 25.28 -5.41
CA VAL A 37 15.10 24.48 -4.24
C VAL A 37 15.88 25.39 -3.30
N GLN A 38 15.20 26.36 -2.67
CA GLN A 38 15.71 27.00 -1.47
C GLN A 38 15.65 25.97 -0.35
N VAL A 39 16.75 25.25 -0.20
CA VAL A 39 17.02 24.47 0.99
C VAL A 39 17.44 25.47 2.05
N ASP A 40 16.54 25.81 2.95
CA ASP A 40 16.89 26.58 4.14
C ASP A 40 17.97 25.80 4.89
N ALA A 41 19.19 26.31 4.79
CA ALA A 41 20.33 25.80 5.54
C ALA A 41 20.06 26.10 7.02
N VAL A 42 19.44 25.16 7.71
CA VAL A 42 19.44 25.18 9.18
C VAL A 42 20.91 25.03 9.58
N SER A 43 21.47 26.14 10.00
CA SER A 43 22.82 26.23 10.57
C SER A 43 22.90 25.36 11.81
N LEU A 44 23.25 24.08 11.62
CA LEU A 44 23.73 23.24 12.70
C LEU A 44 25.13 23.73 13.01
N GLY A 45 25.24 24.42 14.13
CA GLY A 45 26.48 25.05 14.59
C GLY A 45 27.69 24.10 14.46
N GLY A 46 28.68 24.61 13.79
CA GLY A 46 30.06 24.20 13.71
C GLY A 46 30.36 22.71 13.70
N ALA A 47 31.02 22.30 12.64
CA ALA A 47 31.74 21.04 12.41
C ALA A 47 31.05 20.03 11.46
N ASP A 48 31.86 19.65 10.48
CA ASP A 48 31.72 18.52 9.55
C ASP A 48 30.39 18.44 8.77
N LEU A 49 30.36 19.02 7.59
CA LEU A 49 29.34 18.85 6.56
C LEU A 49 29.31 17.35 6.17
N LEU A 50 28.38 16.62 6.77
CA LEU A 50 28.13 15.24 6.37
C LEU A 50 27.38 15.23 5.04
N THR A 51 27.99 14.65 4.04
CA THR A 51 27.37 14.44 2.75
C THR A 51 26.33 13.32 2.81
N PRO A 52 25.10 13.51 2.33
CA PRO A 52 24.13 12.44 2.21
C PRO A 52 24.56 11.43 1.14
N PRO A 53 24.11 10.15 1.22
CA PRO A 53 23.22 9.62 2.25
C PRO A 53 23.95 9.23 3.54
N LEU A 54 23.35 9.54 4.70
CA LEU A 54 23.84 9.08 6.01
C LEU A 54 23.34 7.66 6.29
N ARG A 55 24.22 6.83 6.85
CA ARG A 55 23.86 5.46 7.29
C ARG A 55 22.98 5.50 8.53
N ALA A 56 22.24 4.41 8.76
CA ALA A 56 21.43 4.25 9.97
C ALA A 56 22.28 4.37 11.25
N GLY A 57 21.74 5.05 12.24
CA GLY A 57 22.39 5.27 13.54
C GLY A 57 23.41 6.42 13.57
N GLN A 58 23.65 7.12 12.48
CA GLN A 58 24.51 8.29 12.47
C GLN A 58 23.77 9.54 12.94
N ARG A 59 24.34 10.23 13.97
CA ARG A 59 23.79 11.46 14.59
C ARG A 59 22.28 11.38 14.86
N ALA A 60 21.52 12.41 14.52
CA ALA A 60 20.08 12.49 14.74
C ALA A 60 19.22 11.76 13.70
N ALA A 61 19.79 10.85 12.90
CA ALA A 61 19.09 10.09 11.86
C ALA A 61 19.11 8.57 12.19
N PRO A 62 18.14 8.07 12.97
CA PRO A 62 18.14 6.67 13.44
C PRO A 62 18.06 5.65 12.29
N LEU A 63 17.32 5.96 11.21
CA LEU A 63 17.24 5.12 10.01
C LEU A 63 18.08 5.67 8.84
N GLY A 64 18.98 6.62 9.12
CA GLY A 64 19.76 7.29 8.09
C GLY A 64 18.99 8.38 7.34
N THR A 65 19.57 8.85 6.22
CA THR A 65 18.95 9.85 5.33
C THR A 65 18.93 9.35 3.90
N ASP A 66 18.02 9.89 3.11
CA ASP A 66 18.05 9.70 1.67
C ASP A 66 19.20 10.51 1.01
N ARG A 67 19.33 10.40 -0.32
CA ARG A 67 20.32 11.13 -1.11
C ARG A 67 20.18 12.66 -1.03
N PHE A 68 19.00 13.16 -0.64
CA PHE A 68 18.71 14.57 -0.45
C PHE A 68 18.84 15.03 1.01
N GLY A 69 19.35 14.17 1.89
CA GLY A 69 19.55 14.48 3.31
C GLY A 69 18.26 14.45 4.15
N ARG A 70 17.13 14.00 3.61
CA ARG A 70 15.87 13.91 4.37
C ARG A 70 15.88 12.70 5.29
N ASP A 71 15.30 12.86 6.49
CA ASP A 71 15.22 11.81 7.50
C ASP A 71 14.42 10.60 7.01
N ALA A 72 15.08 9.44 6.92
CA ALA A 72 14.46 8.20 6.43
C ALA A 72 13.35 7.68 7.38
N LEU A 73 13.43 7.92 8.69
CA LEU A 73 12.37 7.56 9.64
C LEU A 73 11.08 8.32 9.32
N CYS A 74 11.19 9.63 9.16
CA CYS A 74 10.08 10.50 8.79
C CYS A 74 9.47 10.09 7.44
N LEU A 75 10.31 9.83 6.42
CA LEU A 75 9.85 9.40 5.10
C LEU A 75 9.05 8.09 5.18
N ASN A 76 9.54 7.11 5.93
CA ASN A 76 8.85 5.83 6.12
C ASN A 76 7.54 5.99 6.90
N GLN A 77 7.51 6.85 7.93
CA GLN A 77 6.31 7.13 8.71
C GLN A 77 5.22 7.78 7.85
N ARG A 78 5.58 8.81 7.07
CA ARG A 78 4.66 9.44 6.11
C ARG A 78 4.25 8.47 4.99
N GLY A 79 5.20 7.69 4.49
CA GLY A 79 4.94 6.67 3.49
C GLY A 79 3.94 5.62 3.96
N LEU A 80 4.05 5.15 5.21
CA LEU A 80 3.10 4.22 5.81
C LEU A 80 1.70 4.82 5.91
N TRP A 81 1.59 6.06 6.39
CA TRP A 81 0.32 6.79 6.43
C TRP A 81 -0.31 6.94 5.06
N ARG A 82 0.51 7.30 4.06
CA ARG A 82 0.05 7.47 2.68
C ARG A 82 -0.40 6.16 2.04
N SER A 83 0.37 5.09 2.22
CA SER A 83 -0.03 3.75 1.77
C SER A 83 -1.35 3.30 2.41
N LEU A 84 -1.56 3.62 3.69
CA LEU A 84 -2.82 3.33 4.38
C LEU A 84 -3.99 4.10 3.76
N GLN A 85 -3.82 5.40 3.48
CA GLN A 85 -4.84 6.22 2.82
C GLN A 85 -5.19 5.69 1.43
N ILE A 86 -4.19 5.30 0.63
CA ILE A 86 -4.41 4.71 -0.70
C ILE A 86 -5.19 3.40 -0.56
N ALA A 87 -4.72 2.48 0.29
CA ALA A 87 -5.36 1.18 0.47
C ALA A 87 -6.81 1.30 0.98
N LEU A 88 -7.08 2.19 1.94
CA LEU A 88 -8.43 2.43 2.45
C LEU A 88 -9.35 3.06 1.40
N SER A 89 -8.86 4.04 0.63
CA SER A 89 -9.64 4.65 -0.46
C SER A 89 -9.96 3.63 -1.55
N VAL A 90 -8.99 2.85 -1.99
CA VAL A 90 -9.16 1.78 -2.98
C VAL A 90 -10.16 0.73 -2.49
N LEU A 91 -10.05 0.31 -1.21
CA LEU A 91 -11.01 -0.60 -0.61
C LEU A 91 -12.41 0.00 -0.58
N ALA A 92 -12.57 1.26 -0.17
CA ALA A 92 -13.89 1.90 -0.08
C ALA A 92 -14.61 1.92 -1.44
N PHE A 93 -13.92 2.25 -2.50
CA PHE A 93 -14.49 2.26 -3.86
C PHE A 93 -14.65 0.85 -4.46
N GLY A 94 -13.76 -0.08 -4.17
CA GLY A 94 -13.79 -1.45 -4.68
C GLY A 94 -14.73 -2.39 -3.91
N TRP A 95 -15.04 -2.08 -2.65
CA TRP A 95 -15.81 -2.96 -1.76
C TRP A 95 -17.23 -3.24 -2.26
N LEU A 96 -18.02 -2.18 -2.46
CA LEU A 96 -19.43 -2.34 -2.85
C LEU A 96 -19.60 -3.06 -4.20
N PRO A 97 -18.94 -2.64 -5.30
CA PRO A 97 -19.04 -3.35 -6.56
C PRO A 97 -18.52 -4.79 -6.44
N GLY A 98 -17.48 -5.02 -5.65
CA GLY A 98 -16.93 -6.36 -5.39
C GLY A 98 -17.93 -7.28 -4.68
N VAL A 99 -18.60 -6.80 -3.64
CA VAL A 99 -19.63 -7.57 -2.93
C VAL A 99 -20.79 -7.90 -3.85
N LEU A 100 -21.32 -6.92 -4.60
CA LEU A 100 -22.44 -7.11 -5.51
C LEU A 100 -22.10 -8.13 -6.62
N LEU A 101 -20.93 -7.99 -7.23
CA LEU A 101 -20.44 -8.93 -8.24
C LEU A 101 -20.24 -10.33 -7.65
N GLY A 102 -19.70 -10.43 -6.45
CA GLY A 102 -19.48 -11.71 -5.76
C GLY A 102 -20.78 -12.44 -5.45
N LEU A 103 -21.79 -11.73 -4.97
CA LEU A 103 -23.11 -12.30 -4.73
C LEU A 103 -23.78 -12.76 -6.04
N TRP A 104 -23.67 -11.98 -7.10
CA TRP A 104 -24.19 -12.34 -8.41
C TRP A 104 -23.52 -13.59 -8.99
N LEU A 105 -22.17 -13.69 -8.91
CA LEU A 105 -21.42 -14.86 -9.35
C LEU A 105 -21.78 -16.11 -8.54
N ALA A 106 -21.94 -15.99 -7.22
CA ALA A 106 -22.36 -17.09 -6.36
C ALA A 106 -23.74 -17.62 -6.76
N TRP A 107 -24.67 -16.70 -7.08
CA TRP A 107 -26.02 -17.05 -7.53
C TRP A 107 -26.02 -17.83 -8.86
N GLN A 108 -25.15 -17.41 -9.80
CA GLN A 108 -24.96 -18.11 -11.08
C GLN A 108 -24.17 -19.41 -10.97
N ARG A 109 -23.72 -19.79 -9.76
CA ARG A 109 -22.81 -20.92 -9.51
C ARG A 109 -21.50 -20.85 -10.32
N ARG A 110 -21.09 -19.66 -10.75
CA ARG A 110 -19.85 -19.40 -11.47
C ARG A 110 -18.82 -18.89 -10.48
N LEU A 111 -17.79 -19.70 -10.22
CA LEU A 111 -16.65 -19.24 -9.43
C LEU A 111 -15.60 -18.66 -10.38
N PRO A 112 -15.07 -17.45 -10.08
CA PRO A 112 -14.00 -16.89 -10.89
C PRO A 112 -12.76 -17.78 -10.83
N PRO A 113 -12.04 -17.96 -11.96
CA PRO A 113 -10.85 -18.78 -12.01
C PRO A 113 -9.76 -18.26 -11.06
N LEU A 114 -8.91 -19.16 -10.59
CA LEU A 114 -7.69 -18.86 -9.84
C LEU A 114 -6.66 -18.28 -10.82
N SER A 115 -6.79 -17.03 -11.22
CA SER A 115 -5.77 -16.34 -11.98
C SER A 115 -4.77 -15.65 -11.05
N SER A 116 -3.53 -15.52 -11.50
CA SER A 116 -2.52 -14.71 -10.82
C SER A 116 -2.94 -13.24 -10.91
N GLU A 117 -3.55 -12.73 -9.84
CA GLU A 117 -4.11 -11.37 -9.78
C GLU A 117 -3.07 -10.31 -10.13
N ILE A 118 -1.81 -10.55 -9.72
CA ILE A 118 -0.72 -9.60 -10.00
C ILE A 118 -0.41 -9.48 -11.50
N ILE A 119 -0.49 -10.58 -12.26
CA ILE A 119 -0.23 -10.56 -13.70
C ILE A 119 -1.32 -9.75 -14.41
N VAL A 120 -2.58 -9.92 -14.00
CA VAL A 120 -3.71 -9.16 -14.55
C VAL A 120 -3.57 -7.68 -14.22
N LEU A 121 -3.23 -7.35 -12.98
CA LEU A 121 -3.01 -5.96 -12.55
C LEU A 121 -1.84 -5.32 -13.31
N LEU A 122 -0.73 -6.03 -13.45
CA LEU A 122 0.43 -5.55 -14.19
C LEU A 122 0.08 -5.31 -15.66
N ALA A 123 -0.59 -6.26 -16.31
CA ALA A 123 -1.05 -6.10 -17.68
C ALA A 123 -1.99 -4.88 -17.83
N LEU A 124 -2.90 -4.70 -16.88
CA LEU A 124 -3.83 -3.57 -16.90
C LEU A 124 -3.12 -2.22 -16.72
N VAL A 125 -2.14 -2.14 -15.81
CA VAL A 125 -1.32 -0.92 -15.61
C VAL A 125 -0.51 -0.61 -16.86
N LEU A 126 0.09 -1.62 -17.48
CA LEU A 126 0.84 -1.46 -18.73
C LEU A 126 -0.04 -0.97 -19.88
N LEU A 127 -1.27 -1.44 -19.94
CA LEU A 127 -2.22 -1.12 -21.00
C LEU A 127 -2.86 0.26 -20.83
N LEU A 128 -3.21 0.64 -19.60
CA LEU A 128 -3.91 1.88 -19.26
C LEU A 128 -2.96 3.03 -18.89
N GLY A 129 -1.70 2.72 -18.64
CA GLY A 129 -0.70 3.69 -18.24
C GLY A 129 -0.75 4.08 -16.75
N LYS A 130 0.24 4.86 -16.33
CA LYS A 130 0.43 5.26 -14.91
C LYS A 130 -0.73 6.12 -14.37
N SER A 131 -1.39 6.89 -15.22
CA SER A 131 -2.53 7.75 -14.83
C SER A 131 -3.74 6.95 -14.31
N ALA A 132 -3.89 5.69 -14.75
CA ALA A 132 -4.97 4.82 -14.33
C ALA A 132 -4.62 3.93 -13.12
N PHE A 133 -3.47 4.12 -12.48
CA PHE A 133 -2.95 3.26 -11.40
C PHE A 133 -3.98 3.01 -10.29
N ARG A 134 -4.62 4.07 -9.77
CA ARG A 134 -5.67 3.92 -8.74
C ARG A 134 -6.87 3.14 -9.25
N LEU A 135 -7.30 3.40 -10.49
CA LEU A 135 -8.43 2.69 -11.09
C LEU A 135 -8.13 1.19 -11.18
N VAL A 136 -6.92 0.83 -11.60
CA VAL A 136 -6.49 -0.57 -11.68
C VAL A 136 -6.51 -1.23 -10.31
N LEU A 137 -6.02 -0.55 -9.26
CA LEU A 137 -6.07 -1.07 -7.89
C LEU A 137 -7.52 -1.24 -7.41
N VAL A 138 -8.43 -0.31 -7.72
CA VAL A 138 -9.86 -0.41 -7.38
C VAL A 138 -10.50 -1.61 -8.08
N LEU A 139 -10.22 -1.80 -9.37
CA LEU A 139 -10.72 -2.97 -10.11
C LEU A 139 -10.17 -4.27 -9.54
N GLY A 140 -8.88 -4.33 -9.22
CA GLY A 140 -8.26 -5.48 -8.56
C GLY A 140 -8.90 -5.78 -7.21
N ALA A 141 -9.09 -4.76 -6.36
CA ALA A 141 -9.75 -4.91 -5.07
C ALA A 141 -11.20 -5.39 -5.22
N ALA A 142 -11.94 -4.87 -6.21
CA ALA A 142 -13.31 -5.30 -6.49
C ALA A 142 -13.36 -6.77 -6.95
N LEU A 143 -12.47 -7.19 -7.84
CA LEU A 143 -12.38 -8.57 -8.33
C LEU A 143 -11.99 -9.54 -7.20
N LEU A 144 -11.00 -9.19 -6.38
CA LEU A 144 -10.59 -10.00 -5.22
C LEU A 144 -11.73 -10.12 -4.20
N THR A 145 -12.39 -9.00 -3.88
CA THR A 145 -13.57 -8.98 -3.00
C THR A 145 -14.68 -9.86 -3.57
N ALA A 146 -14.99 -9.71 -4.87
CA ALA A 146 -16.02 -10.50 -5.54
C ALA A 146 -15.74 -12.00 -5.43
N ARG A 147 -14.49 -12.40 -5.65
CA ARG A 147 -14.07 -13.80 -5.51
C ARG A 147 -14.24 -14.33 -4.10
N LEU A 148 -13.76 -13.60 -3.08
CA LEU A 148 -13.85 -14.02 -1.69
C LEU A 148 -15.32 -14.13 -1.23
N VAL A 149 -16.14 -13.16 -1.62
CA VAL A 149 -17.59 -13.16 -1.35
C VAL A 149 -18.27 -14.30 -2.09
N ALA A 150 -17.96 -14.53 -3.39
CA ALA A 150 -18.56 -15.59 -4.17
C ALA A 150 -18.30 -16.98 -3.57
N VAL A 151 -17.06 -17.26 -3.15
CA VAL A 151 -16.70 -18.54 -2.54
C VAL A 151 -17.47 -18.75 -1.23
N ARG A 152 -17.54 -17.72 -0.37
CA ARG A 152 -18.29 -17.80 0.89
C ARG A 152 -19.80 -17.90 0.68
N ALA A 153 -20.36 -17.11 -0.21
CA ALA A 153 -21.78 -17.15 -0.54
C ALA A 153 -22.19 -18.50 -1.14
N ALA A 154 -21.38 -19.05 -2.05
CA ALA A 154 -21.64 -20.36 -2.64
C ALA A 154 -21.64 -21.49 -1.60
N SER A 155 -20.76 -21.42 -0.59
CA SER A 155 -20.75 -22.40 0.50
C SER A 155 -22.00 -22.34 1.38
N ILE A 156 -22.57 -21.13 1.60
CA ILE A 156 -23.81 -20.93 2.35
C ILE A 156 -25.02 -21.40 1.52
N LEU A 157 -25.05 -21.07 0.22
CA LEU A 157 -26.15 -21.47 -0.67
C LEU A 157 -26.32 -22.98 -0.84
N ARG A 158 -25.29 -23.77 -0.53
CA ARG A 158 -25.33 -25.24 -0.55
C ARG A 158 -25.76 -25.85 0.79
N GLN A 159 -26.14 -25.07 1.77
CA GLN A 159 -26.55 -25.59 3.06
C GLN A 159 -28.03 -26.04 3.04
N PRO A 160 -28.39 -27.13 3.74
CA PRO A 160 -29.74 -27.71 3.67
C PRO A 160 -30.87 -26.76 4.03
N PHE A 161 -30.63 -25.79 4.93
CA PHE A 161 -31.64 -24.83 5.30
C PHE A 161 -31.99 -23.84 4.16
N VAL A 162 -31.05 -23.57 3.25
CA VAL A 162 -31.31 -22.74 2.07
C VAL A 162 -32.10 -23.53 1.04
N GLU A 163 -31.73 -24.80 0.85
CA GLU A 163 -32.48 -25.71 -0.05
C GLU A 163 -33.91 -25.89 0.44
N GLY A 164 -34.12 -26.06 1.75
CA GLY A 164 -35.45 -26.11 2.35
C GLY A 164 -36.25 -24.81 2.13
N ALA A 165 -35.62 -23.66 2.27
CA ALA A 165 -36.29 -22.37 2.00
C ALA A 165 -36.68 -22.20 0.52
N LEU A 166 -35.85 -22.70 -0.40
CA LEU A 166 -36.17 -22.73 -1.83
C LEU A 166 -37.33 -23.68 -2.15
N ALA A 167 -37.37 -24.87 -1.54
CA ALA A 167 -38.44 -25.85 -1.72
C ALA A 167 -39.79 -25.34 -1.23
N LEU A 168 -39.80 -24.48 -0.22
CA LEU A 168 -40.99 -23.78 0.30
C LEU A 168 -41.41 -22.55 -0.54
N GLY A 169 -40.78 -22.32 -1.69
CA GLY A 169 -41.13 -21.21 -2.59
C GLY A 169 -40.52 -19.87 -2.19
N GLY A 170 -39.48 -19.86 -1.34
CA GLY A 170 -38.77 -18.63 -0.95
C GLY A 170 -38.15 -17.91 -2.12
N GLY A 171 -38.52 -16.63 -2.34
CA GLY A 171 -37.94 -15.80 -3.41
C GLY A 171 -36.46 -15.48 -3.19
N SER A 172 -35.73 -15.24 -4.30
CA SER A 172 -34.29 -14.95 -4.29
C SER A 172 -33.89 -13.81 -3.34
N TRP A 173 -34.69 -12.75 -3.29
CA TRP A 173 -34.47 -11.61 -2.39
C TRP A 173 -34.67 -11.97 -0.91
N GLN A 174 -35.63 -12.82 -0.60
CA GLN A 174 -35.86 -13.29 0.75
C GLN A 174 -34.68 -14.15 1.24
N ILE A 175 -34.17 -15.05 0.38
CA ILE A 175 -33.00 -15.88 0.68
C ILE A 175 -31.77 -15.01 0.90
N LEU A 176 -31.53 -14.01 0.03
CA LEU A 176 -30.43 -13.08 0.16
C LEU A 176 -30.48 -12.34 1.51
N ARG A 177 -31.62 -11.74 1.85
CA ARG A 177 -31.74 -10.88 3.05
C ARG A 177 -31.82 -11.66 4.36
N ARG A 178 -32.54 -12.78 4.39
CA ARG A 178 -32.78 -13.54 5.62
C ARG A 178 -31.75 -14.64 5.91
N HIS A 179 -31.17 -15.21 4.86
CA HIS A 179 -30.28 -16.35 5.03
C HIS A 179 -28.83 -16.02 4.64
N LEU A 180 -28.60 -15.43 3.47
CA LEU A 180 -27.25 -15.24 2.95
C LEU A 180 -26.51 -14.10 3.66
N LEU A 181 -27.12 -12.92 3.75
CA LEU A 181 -26.47 -11.72 4.29
C LEU A 181 -26.11 -11.85 5.77
N PRO A 182 -26.99 -12.36 6.67
CA PRO A 182 -26.63 -12.56 8.08
C PRO A 182 -25.50 -13.56 8.30
N HIS A 183 -25.44 -14.60 7.47
CA HIS A 183 -24.37 -15.62 7.55
C HIS A 183 -23.03 -15.14 6.91
N LEU A 184 -23.09 -14.19 5.98
CA LEU A 184 -21.90 -13.54 5.40
C LEU A 184 -21.31 -12.48 6.32
N TRP A 185 -22.15 -11.80 7.13
CA TRP A 185 -21.72 -10.68 7.97
C TRP A 185 -20.47 -10.96 8.83
N PRO A 186 -20.39 -12.10 9.53
CA PRO A 186 -19.20 -12.45 10.33
C PRO A 186 -17.92 -12.67 9.49
N SER A 187 -18.06 -12.91 8.19
CA SER A 187 -16.93 -13.11 7.27
C SER A 187 -16.37 -11.81 6.71
N PHE A 188 -17.09 -10.69 6.78
CA PHE A 188 -16.65 -9.42 6.22
C PHE A 188 -15.34 -8.90 6.82
N PRO A 189 -15.10 -8.90 8.14
CA PRO A 189 -13.82 -8.48 8.69
C PRO A 189 -12.64 -9.29 8.15
N VAL A 190 -12.84 -10.59 7.92
CA VAL A 190 -11.83 -11.48 7.34
C VAL A 190 -11.55 -11.10 5.89
N ILE A 191 -12.60 -10.85 5.09
CA ILE A 191 -12.48 -10.45 3.69
C ILE A 191 -11.78 -9.10 3.60
N ILE A 192 -12.19 -8.11 4.40
CA ILE A 192 -11.58 -6.78 4.46
C ILE A 192 -10.08 -6.88 4.77
N ALA A 193 -9.71 -7.61 5.82
CA ALA A 193 -8.31 -7.77 6.20
C ALA A 193 -7.49 -8.49 5.11
N THR A 194 -8.09 -9.45 4.41
CA THR A 194 -7.45 -10.16 3.31
C THR A 194 -7.24 -9.25 2.11
N VAL A 195 -8.24 -8.46 1.73
CA VAL A 195 -8.14 -7.49 0.62
C VAL A 195 -7.12 -6.40 0.95
N LEU A 196 -7.13 -5.85 2.17
CA LEU A 196 -6.13 -4.86 2.60
C LEU A 196 -4.72 -5.43 2.55
N SER A 197 -4.52 -6.68 3.01
CA SER A 197 -3.20 -7.31 2.96
C SER A 197 -2.71 -7.52 1.53
N ALA A 198 -3.61 -7.84 0.59
CA ALA A 198 -3.29 -7.95 -0.83
C ALA A 198 -2.95 -6.59 -1.44
N LEU A 199 -3.70 -5.53 -1.09
CA LEU A 199 -3.43 -4.17 -1.57
C LEU A 199 -2.04 -3.68 -1.15
N PHE A 200 -1.60 -3.93 0.10
CA PHE A 200 -0.25 -3.56 0.53
C PHE A 200 0.83 -4.37 -0.22
N LEU A 201 0.56 -5.64 -0.50
CA LEU A 201 1.47 -6.45 -1.31
C LEU A 201 1.56 -5.90 -2.75
N TRP A 202 0.43 -5.58 -3.37
CA TRP A 202 0.41 -4.98 -4.71
C TRP A 202 1.08 -3.61 -4.76
N LEU A 203 0.91 -2.77 -3.75
CA LEU A 203 1.62 -1.49 -3.65
C LEU A 203 3.13 -1.70 -3.60
N MET A 204 3.61 -2.73 -2.88
CA MET A 204 5.02 -3.06 -2.83
C MET A 204 5.53 -3.57 -4.18
N GLU A 205 4.84 -4.53 -4.79
CA GLU A 205 5.25 -5.17 -6.05
C GLU A 205 5.23 -4.19 -7.23
N LEU A 206 4.12 -3.45 -7.40
CA LEU A 206 3.99 -2.44 -8.45
C LEU A 206 4.92 -1.25 -8.19
N GLY A 207 5.08 -0.86 -6.92
CA GLY A 207 6.03 0.18 -6.51
C GLY A 207 7.45 -0.20 -6.86
N ALA A 208 7.88 -1.44 -6.59
CA ALA A 208 9.20 -1.94 -6.97
C ALA A 208 9.43 -1.92 -8.49
N LEU A 209 8.37 -2.06 -9.28
CA LEU A 209 8.40 -1.93 -10.74
C LEU A 209 8.35 -0.46 -11.24
N GLY A 210 8.23 0.50 -10.33
CA GLY A 210 8.16 1.93 -10.65
C GLY A 210 6.76 2.44 -11.02
N PHE A 211 5.72 1.66 -10.73
CA PHE A 211 4.33 2.09 -10.85
C PHE A 211 3.84 2.63 -9.50
N HIS A 212 3.55 3.91 -9.44
CA HIS A 212 3.09 4.60 -8.23
C HIS A 212 2.12 5.73 -8.59
N ASP A 213 1.30 6.11 -7.62
CA ASP A 213 0.24 7.09 -7.78
C ASP A 213 0.72 8.54 -7.66
N GLN A 214 1.80 8.75 -6.90
CA GLN A 214 2.23 10.10 -6.54
C GLN A 214 3.15 10.72 -7.58
N PRO A 215 3.02 12.04 -7.81
CA PRO A 215 3.92 12.76 -8.70
C PRO A 215 5.35 12.75 -8.14
N THR A 216 6.30 12.70 -9.03
CA THR A 216 7.72 12.87 -8.74
C THR A 216 8.19 14.17 -9.34
N LEU A 217 9.00 14.93 -8.59
CA LEU A 217 9.79 16.03 -9.15
C LEU A 217 11.05 15.43 -9.80
N THR A 218 11.30 15.80 -11.02
CA THR A 218 12.59 15.48 -11.67
C THR A 218 13.60 16.56 -11.32
N VAL A 219 14.67 16.17 -10.64
CA VAL A 219 15.79 17.05 -10.33
C VAL A 219 16.95 16.67 -11.23
N ALA A 220 17.40 17.61 -12.06
CA ALA A 220 18.56 17.44 -12.91
C ALA A 220 19.81 17.98 -12.20
N PHE A 221 20.85 17.17 -12.10
CA PHE A 221 22.16 17.59 -11.62
C PHE A 221 23.05 17.84 -12.82
N THR A 222 23.66 19.04 -12.85
CA THR A 222 24.61 19.44 -13.90
C THR A 222 26.00 19.65 -13.30
N ASP A 223 27.03 19.29 -14.04
CA ASP A 223 28.43 19.32 -13.62
C ASP A 223 29.11 20.68 -13.79
N GLY A 224 28.39 21.72 -14.11
CA GLY A 224 28.96 23.02 -14.47
C GLY A 224 29.49 23.10 -15.91
N LEU A 225 29.44 22.00 -16.68
CA LEU A 225 29.75 21.94 -18.11
C LEU A 225 28.50 21.79 -18.98
N ASP A 226 27.32 22.16 -18.43
CA ASP A 226 25.99 22.05 -19.07
C ASP A 226 25.57 20.61 -19.50
N LEU A 227 26.33 19.61 -19.10
CA LEU A 227 25.94 18.23 -19.31
C LEU A 227 25.07 17.76 -18.13
N VAL A 228 23.84 17.32 -18.43
CA VAL A 228 22.96 16.70 -17.46
C VAL A 228 23.53 15.33 -17.09
N GLN A 229 24.18 15.21 -15.93
CA GLN A 229 24.79 13.95 -15.51
C GLN A 229 23.80 12.98 -14.89
N ASP A 230 22.83 13.46 -14.14
CA ASP A 230 21.87 12.58 -13.47
C ASP A 230 20.50 13.26 -13.35
N ILE A 231 19.45 12.58 -13.79
CA ILE A 231 18.07 13.02 -13.62
C ILE A 231 17.45 12.13 -12.54
N GLN A 232 17.25 12.69 -11.36
CA GLN A 232 16.66 11.94 -10.24
C GLN A 232 15.23 12.35 -10.00
N ALA A 233 14.37 11.36 -9.79
CA ALA A 233 12.99 11.55 -9.43
C ALA A 233 12.86 11.70 -7.91
N LEU A 234 12.51 12.89 -7.44
CA LEU A 234 12.28 13.17 -6.03
C LEU A 234 10.83 12.93 -5.66
N PRO A 235 10.51 11.94 -4.82
CA PRO A 235 9.14 11.75 -4.35
C PRO A 235 8.81 12.79 -3.27
N LEU A 236 7.74 13.59 -3.51
CA LEU A 236 7.29 14.61 -2.55
C LEU A 236 6.41 14.02 -1.44
N ASN A 237 5.44 13.20 -1.82
CA ASN A 237 4.49 12.56 -0.91
C ASN A 237 4.46 11.05 -1.14
N ALA A 238 5.63 10.43 -1.05
CA ALA A 238 5.79 9.01 -1.35
C ALA A 238 4.91 8.13 -0.45
N ASP A 239 4.29 7.13 -1.05
CA ASP A 239 3.86 5.93 -0.34
C ASP A 239 5.05 4.96 -0.17
N LEU A 240 4.88 3.91 0.64
CA LEU A 240 5.96 2.96 0.87
C LEU A 240 6.40 2.22 -0.40
N GLY A 241 5.49 1.94 -1.34
CA GLY A 241 5.84 1.33 -2.63
C GLY A 241 6.73 2.24 -3.47
N GLN A 242 6.40 3.54 -3.52
CA GLN A 242 7.24 4.54 -4.19
C GLN A 242 8.60 4.70 -3.50
N LEU A 243 8.67 4.61 -2.17
CA LEU A 243 9.95 4.62 -1.44
C LEU A 243 10.81 3.40 -1.78
N VAL A 244 10.23 2.21 -1.94
CA VAL A 244 10.95 1.03 -2.42
C VAL A 244 11.54 1.29 -3.82
N SER A 245 10.75 1.84 -4.74
CA SER A 245 11.24 2.23 -6.07
C SER A 245 12.38 3.24 -6.01
N PHE A 246 12.23 4.24 -5.16
CA PHE A 246 13.22 5.30 -5.01
C PHE A 246 14.53 4.80 -4.42
N PHE A 247 14.48 4.05 -3.30
CA PHE A 247 15.68 3.54 -2.64
C PHE A 247 16.36 2.40 -3.40
N ARG A 248 15.68 1.75 -4.35
CA ARG A 248 16.28 0.73 -5.21
C ARG A 248 17.56 1.21 -5.94
N TRP A 249 17.63 2.48 -6.28
CA TRP A 249 18.78 3.05 -6.97
C TRP A 249 19.97 3.34 -6.04
N SER A 250 19.76 3.39 -4.73
CA SER A 250 20.82 3.60 -3.72
C SER A 250 21.17 2.33 -2.94
N TRP A 251 20.73 1.16 -3.41
CA TRP A 251 20.91 -0.09 -2.65
C TRP A 251 22.38 -0.50 -2.49
N LEU A 252 23.28 -0.08 -3.40
CA LEU A 252 24.72 -0.37 -3.30
C LEU A 252 25.41 0.47 -2.22
N ASP A 253 24.95 1.72 -2.03
CA ASP A 253 25.56 2.66 -1.09
C ASP A 253 24.96 2.52 0.32
N THR A 254 23.63 2.40 0.40
CA THR A 254 22.86 2.35 1.64
C THR A 254 21.72 1.35 1.55
N PRO A 255 22.00 0.04 1.59
CA PRO A 255 21.00 -1.01 1.44
C PRO A 255 19.93 -0.98 2.52
N GLU A 256 20.27 -0.50 3.72
CA GLU A 256 19.33 -0.37 4.84
C GLU A 256 18.13 0.52 4.53
N GLN A 257 18.26 1.51 3.65
CA GLN A 257 17.16 2.41 3.30
C GLN A 257 16.07 1.68 2.50
N LEU A 258 16.43 0.71 1.66
CA LEU A 258 15.48 -0.13 0.96
C LEU A 258 14.76 -1.11 1.89
N VAL A 259 15.46 -1.60 2.90
CA VAL A 259 14.93 -2.58 3.86
C VAL A 259 13.77 -2.00 4.67
N TRP A 260 13.84 -0.74 5.11
CA TRP A 260 12.84 -0.16 6.00
C TRP A 260 11.43 -0.11 5.40
N PRO A 261 11.17 0.49 4.21
CA PRO A 261 9.83 0.52 3.63
C PRO A 261 9.31 -0.89 3.32
N ALA A 262 10.16 -1.80 2.84
CA ALA A 262 9.80 -3.19 2.61
C ALA A 262 9.41 -3.91 3.91
N LEU A 263 10.16 -3.69 5.00
CA LEU A 263 9.88 -4.25 6.31
C LEU A 263 8.53 -3.76 6.86
N PHE A 264 8.23 -2.44 6.79
CA PHE A 264 6.96 -1.90 7.25
C PHE A 264 5.77 -2.48 6.48
N LEU A 265 5.86 -2.58 5.14
CA LEU A 265 4.81 -3.20 4.32
C LEU A 265 4.63 -4.69 4.64
N THR A 266 5.73 -5.41 4.81
CA THR A 266 5.69 -6.84 5.16
C THR A 266 5.07 -7.07 6.53
N LEU A 267 5.48 -6.30 7.55
CA LEU A 267 4.92 -6.39 8.90
C LEU A 267 3.43 -6.07 8.91
N LEU A 268 3.01 -5.04 8.19
CA LEU A 268 1.60 -4.66 8.09
C LEU A 268 0.78 -5.76 7.39
N THR A 269 1.28 -6.31 6.29
CA THR A 269 0.64 -7.43 5.57
C THR A 269 0.51 -8.66 6.45
N LEU A 270 1.57 -9.04 7.17
CA LEU A 270 1.56 -10.18 8.08
C LEU A 270 0.59 -9.97 9.25
N ALA A 271 0.58 -8.77 9.83
CA ALA A 271 -0.31 -8.44 10.93
C ALA A 271 -1.80 -8.48 10.51
N LEU A 272 -2.13 -8.01 9.29
CA LEU A 272 -3.48 -8.12 8.73
C LEU A 272 -3.88 -9.56 8.44
N LYS A 273 -2.98 -10.38 7.88
CA LYS A 273 -3.23 -11.81 7.65
C LYS A 273 -3.46 -12.57 8.96
N ASP A 274 -2.70 -12.25 9.98
CA ASP A 274 -2.87 -12.86 11.31
C ASP A 274 -4.18 -12.41 11.98
N PHE A 275 -4.55 -11.14 11.82
CA PHE A 275 -5.86 -10.63 12.24
C PHE A 275 -7.00 -11.34 11.51
N ALA A 276 -6.89 -11.53 10.20
CA ALA A 276 -7.90 -12.25 9.40
C ALA A 276 -8.10 -13.69 9.90
N ARG A 277 -7.02 -14.41 10.18
CA ARG A 277 -7.09 -15.78 10.76
C ARG A 277 -7.76 -15.79 12.12
N TRP A 278 -7.36 -14.87 13.00
CA TRP A 278 -7.97 -14.75 14.32
C TRP A 278 -9.46 -14.45 14.25
N ALA A 279 -9.88 -13.51 13.39
CA ALA A 279 -11.27 -13.15 13.19
C ALA A 279 -12.10 -14.34 12.67
N LEU A 280 -11.51 -15.16 11.76
CA LEU A 280 -12.13 -16.38 11.26
C LEU A 280 -12.39 -17.38 12.40
N HIS A 281 -11.37 -17.71 13.20
CA HIS A 281 -11.51 -18.64 14.33
C HIS A 281 -12.52 -18.15 15.38
N ARG A 282 -12.59 -16.82 15.60
CA ARG A 282 -13.59 -16.28 16.51
C ARG A 282 -15.01 -16.42 15.95
N ALA A 283 -15.20 -16.19 14.66
CA ALA A 283 -16.49 -16.36 13.99
C ALA A 283 -16.95 -17.82 13.96
N GLU A 284 -16.04 -18.79 13.92
CA GLU A 284 -16.35 -20.22 13.98
C GLU A 284 -16.77 -20.66 15.39
N ARG A 285 -16.15 -20.10 16.44
CA ARG A 285 -16.48 -20.42 17.85
C ARG A 285 -17.81 -19.83 18.33
N SER A 286 -18.33 -18.83 17.62
CA SER A 286 -19.61 -18.17 17.96
C SER A 286 -20.82 -18.82 17.27
N ARG A 287 -20.60 -19.87 16.49
CA ARG A 287 -21.64 -20.72 15.87
C ARG A 287 -21.84 -22.01 16.62
#